data_10e62b7ef5626d62715de7f393d07c22
#
_entry.id   10e62b7ef5626d62715de7f393d07c22
#
_cell.length_a   1.000
_cell.length_b   1.000
_cell.length_c   1.000
_cell.angle_alpha   90.00
_cell.angle_beta   90.00
_cell.angle_gamma   90.00
#
_symmetry.space_group_name_H-M   'P 1'
#
loop_
_entity.id
_entity.type
_entity.pdbx_description
1 polymer ?
#
loop_
_entity_poly.entity_id
_entity_poly.type
_entity_poly.pdbx_seq_one_letter_code
_entity_poly.pdbx_strand_id
1 'polypeptide(L)'
;MVFAFVPTFPIGKSMYDYTGYARSIKRGLDLAGGVSAVFDVKAPDGETLTTDELKTRLDGVKASMEDLLTSKGYTESVVTYNTTGNPTITVEIPDVDDPERVFDLIGRPASLKITKKDDEKNVYIVGSKHLKNVGVAADTEKNNGTYVISLQFNAEVTKAFAAATKENIGKALDIYINGEKLMTVSVSSEISNGQAVIKQGGNSTTGGYTYEEAYNMATRLQAGTFGVDMTVRETNIVSPTLGTTAIRSSLIAGIVGIVLVMIFMVALYGMFGLMADMALLAYIELVLFLCSVLPWVQLTLPGIAGIIIGIGMAVDANIIIFERIKDEYRSGLLGSDNLFLKPQRGSDGKITSQGGPISRGFRRAAVAVIDSNVTTLIGAIVMWIFGGTSIVGFAVTLFISILVSMFTALLVTRLNISLLGAFDNMNNPKLYMLKRSDKEAA
;
A
#
# COMPACT_ATOMS: atom_id res chain seq x y z
N MET A 1 19.44 -9.21 9.37
CA MET A 1 18.81 -8.94 10.69
C MET A 1 19.42 -7.75 11.44
N VAL A 2 20.74 -7.62 11.57
CA VAL A 2 21.31 -6.48 12.30
C VAL A 2 20.82 -5.15 11.75
N PHE A 3 20.87 -4.92 10.43
CA PHE A 3 20.42 -3.68 9.79
C PHE A 3 18.91 -3.40 9.87
N ALA A 4 18.08 -4.41 10.11
CA ALA A 4 16.65 -4.23 10.28
C ALA A 4 16.28 -3.46 11.55
N PHE A 5 17.00 -3.75 12.64
CA PHE A 5 16.68 -3.29 13.99
C PHE A 5 17.72 -2.33 14.58
N VAL A 6 18.70 -1.90 13.80
CA VAL A 6 19.69 -0.92 14.24
C VAL A 6 18.99 0.36 14.67
N PRO A 7 19.39 0.97 15.80
CA PRO A 7 18.87 2.28 16.20
C PRO A 7 19.26 3.36 15.19
N THR A 8 18.46 4.40 15.10
CA THR A 8 18.73 5.55 14.23
C THR A 8 20.09 6.15 14.51
N PHE A 9 20.92 6.32 13.49
CA PHE A 9 22.21 6.98 13.59
C PHE A 9 22.49 7.85 12.37
N PRO A 10 23.21 8.98 12.52
CA PRO A 10 23.51 9.86 11.41
C PRO A 10 24.52 9.22 10.44
N ILE A 11 24.29 9.38 9.15
CA ILE A 11 25.21 8.91 8.10
C ILE A 11 26.22 10.02 7.82
N GLY A 12 27.33 10.03 8.58
CA GLY A 12 28.41 11.00 8.42
C GLY A 12 27.95 12.46 8.55
N LYS A 13 28.21 13.29 7.53
CA LYS A 13 27.75 14.69 7.43
C LYS A 13 26.46 14.84 6.61
N SER A 14 25.76 13.77 6.33
CA SER A 14 24.48 13.79 5.58
C SER A 14 23.37 14.41 6.42
N MET A 15 22.42 15.07 5.74
CA MET A 15 21.15 15.49 6.37
C MET A 15 20.22 14.32 6.67
N TYR A 16 20.58 13.09 6.30
CA TYR A 16 19.77 11.89 6.47
C TYR A 16 20.34 11.01 7.56
N ASP A 17 19.46 10.56 8.44
CA ASP A 17 19.74 9.57 9.45
C ASP A 17 19.38 8.17 8.93
N TYR A 18 20.21 7.17 9.22
CA TYR A 18 19.83 5.78 8.99
C TYR A 18 18.87 5.35 10.08
N THR A 19 17.66 4.96 9.68
CA THR A 19 16.70 4.30 10.56
C THR A 19 16.60 2.84 10.14
N GLY A 20 16.67 1.92 11.10
CA GLY A 20 16.52 0.49 10.80
C GLY A 20 15.23 0.25 10.01
N TYR A 21 15.33 -0.40 8.86
CA TYR A 21 14.21 -0.48 7.91
C TYR A 21 12.94 -1.16 8.47
N ALA A 22 13.06 -2.00 9.51
CA ALA A 22 11.88 -2.54 10.18
C ALA A 22 11.03 -1.47 10.87
N ARG A 23 11.62 -0.32 11.22
CA ARG A 23 10.90 0.83 11.78
C ARG A 23 10.23 1.70 10.72
N SER A 24 10.67 1.57 9.48
CA SER A 24 10.11 2.30 8.33
C SER A 24 8.92 1.57 7.69
N ILE A 25 8.52 0.41 8.23
CA ILE A 25 7.33 -0.31 7.74
C ILE A 25 6.09 0.50 8.08
N LYS A 26 5.34 0.87 7.06
CA LYS A 26 4.05 1.57 7.23
C LYS A 26 3.06 0.67 7.94
N ARG A 27 2.37 1.22 8.93
CA ARG A 27 1.35 0.51 9.71
C ARG A 27 -0.04 0.86 9.19
N GLY A 28 -0.87 -0.15 9.02
CA GLY A 28 -2.27 0.05 8.70
C GLY A 28 -3.05 0.59 9.90
N LEU A 29 -4.27 1.03 9.64
CA LEU A 29 -5.16 1.66 10.60
C LEU A 29 -5.40 0.80 11.86
N ASP A 30 -5.48 -0.51 11.70
CA ASP A 30 -5.70 -1.49 12.77
C ASP A 30 -4.51 -1.63 13.74
N LEU A 31 -3.30 -1.29 13.31
CA LEU A 31 -2.08 -1.31 14.12
C LEU A 31 -1.70 0.05 14.69
N ALA A 32 -1.85 1.11 13.90
CA ALA A 32 -1.48 2.47 14.29
C ALA A 32 -2.62 3.16 15.06
N GLY A 33 -3.85 2.71 14.87
CA GLY A 33 -5.04 3.50 15.21
C GLY A 33 -5.23 4.60 14.17
N GLY A 34 -6.31 5.37 14.30
CA GLY A 34 -6.59 6.48 13.40
C GLY A 34 -8.03 6.51 12.92
N VAL A 35 -8.25 7.01 11.72
CA VAL A 35 -9.56 7.32 11.15
C VAL A 35 -9.75 6.60 9.82
N SER A 36 -10.93 6.01 9.62
CA SER A 36 -11.41 5.53 8.33
C SER A 36 -12.74 6.19 7.99
N ALA A 37 -12.86 6.72 6.79
CA ALA A 37 -14.11 7.26 6.25
C ALA A 37 -14.44 6.58 4.92
N VAL A 38 -15.66 6.10 4.80
CA VAL A 38 -16.22 5.53 3.57
C VAL A 38 -17.25 6.48 3.01
N PHE A 39 -17.07 6.87 1.78
CA PHE A 39 -17.98 7.76 1.04
C PHE A 39 -18.71 6.98 -0.04
N ASP A 40 -20.03 7.10 -0.09
CA ASP A 40 -20.81 6.71 -1.27
C ASP A 40 -20.58 7.71 -2.39
N VAL A 41 -20.39 7.18 -3.59
CA VAL A 41 -20.18 8.00 -4.78
C VAL A 41 -21.38 7.84 -5.71
N LYS A 42 -21.90 8.97 -6.19
CA LYS A 42 -22.97 9.02 -7.17
C LYS A 42 -22.60 9.92 -8.33
N ALA A 43 -23.14 9.63 -9.48
CA ALA A 43 -23.14 10.59 -10.57
C ALA A 43 -23.97 11.82 -10.14
N PRO A 44 -23.61 13.04 -10.56
CA PRO A 44 -24.42 14.23 -10.35
C PRO A 44 -25.82 14.06 -10.95
N ASP A 45 -26.78 14.77 -10.35
CA ASP A 45 -28.17 14.70 -10.82
C ASP A 45 -28.30 14.95 -12.35
N GLY A 46 -28.91 14.01 -13.03
CA GLY A 46 -29.14 14.07 -14.48
C GLY A 46 -28.00 13.52 -15.35
N GLU A 47 -26.92 13.00 -14.77
CA GLU A 47 -25.85 12.35 -15.51
C GLU A 47 -25.87 10.82 -15.31
N THR A 48 -25.65 10.07 -16.39
CA THR A 48 -25.36 8.63 -16.34
C THR A 48 -23.92 8.44 -16.77
N LEU A 49 -23.06 7.99 -15.84
CA LEU A 49 -21.64 7.76 -16.11
C LEU A 49 -21.41 6.32 -16.53
N THR A 50 -20.58 6.12 -17.55
CA THR A 50 -20.02 4.81 -17.85
C THR A 50 -18.99 4.43 -16.76
N THR A 51 -18.70 3.14 -16.64
CA THR A 51 -17.71 2.66 -15.65
C THR A 51 -16.33 3.29 -15.85
N ASP A 52 -15.91 3.51 -17.10
CA ASP A 52 -14.62 4.10 -17.43
C ASP A 52 -14.57 5.60 -17.11
N GLU A 53 -15.65 6.32 -17.37
CA GLU A 53 -15.76 7.74 -16.99
C GLU A 53 -15.76 7.91 -15.48
N LEU A 54 -16.53 7.06 -14.77
CA LEU A 54 -16.54 7.06 -13.31
C LEU A 54 -15.14 6.79 -12.75
N LYS A 55 -14.44 5.79 -13.29
CA LYS A 55 -13.06 5.48 -12.88
C LYS A 55 -12.14 6.68 -13.08
N THR A 56 -12.17 7.33 -14.23
CA THR A 56 -11.33 8.51 -14.50
C THR A 56 -11.62 9.65 -13.52
N ARG A 57 -12.89 9.88 -13.19
CA ARG A 57 -13.27 10.89 -12.19
C ARG A 57 -12.80 10.53 -10.80
N LEU A 58 -12.92 9.26 -10.41
CA LEU A 58 -12.46 8.77 -9.11
C LEU A 58 -10.92 8.80 -8.95
N ASP A 59 -10.19 8.54 -10.03
CA ASP A 59 -8.73 8.71 -10.04
C ASP A 59 -8.35 10.17 -9.74
N GLY A 60 -9.05 11.13 -10.29
CA GLY A 60 -8.84 12.55 -10.01
C GLY A 60 -9.16 12.93 -8.57
N VAL A 61 -10.29 12.46 -8.03
CA VAL A 61 -10.68 12.69 -6.63
C VAL A 61 -9.66 12.08 -5.68
N LYS A 62 -9.24 10.83 -5.95
CA LYS A 62 -8.20 10.14 -5.18
C LYS A 62 -6.92 10.95 -5.15
N ALA A 63 -6.39 11.36 -6.31
CA ALA A 63 -5.16 12.13 -6.40
C ALA A 63 -5.24 13.44 -5.60
N SER A 64 -6.36 14.17 -5.68
CA SER A 64 -6.57 15.39 -4.91
C SER A 64 -6.64 15.17 -3.41
N MET A 65 -7.27 14.06 -2.97
CA MET A 65 -7.32 13.71 -1.56
C MET A 65 -5.94 13.31 -1.02
N GLU A 66 -5.19 12.51 -1.78
CA GLU A 66 -3.83 12.09 -1.41
C GLU A 66 -2.89 13.30 -1.29
N ASP A 67 -2.99 14.26 -2.23
CA ASP A 67 -2.20 15.49 -2.20
C ASP A 67 -2.54 16.34 -0.96
N LEU A 68 -3.83 16.53 -0.67
CA LEU A 68 -4.29 17.24 0.52
C LEU A 68 -3.77 16.59 1.81
N LEU A 69 -3.92 15.27 1.95
CA LEU A 69 -3.50 14.54 3.13
C LEU A 69 -1.97 14.61 3.31
N THR A 70 -1.22 14.42 2.23
CA THR A 70 0.24 14.53 2.23
C THR A 70 0.70 15.93 2.64
N SER A 71 0.04 16.98 2.13
CA SER A 71 0.37 18.38 2.49
C SER A 71 0.14 18.69 3.98
N LYS A 72 -0.73 17.92 4.64
CA LYS A 72 -1.02 18.00 6.07
C LYS A 72 -0.11 17.14 6.94
N GLY A 73 0.81 16.42 6.34
CA GLY A 73 1.73 15.54 7.05
C GLY A 73 1.20 14.11 7.23
N TYR A 74 0.01 13.77 6.73
CA TYR A 74 -0.54 12.42 6.76
C TYR A 74 0.01 11.56 5.62
N THR A 75 1.33 11.35 5.61
CA THR A 75 2.03 10.67 4.52
C THR A 75 1.74 9.17 4.43
N GLU A 76 1.21 8.57 5.49
CA GLU A 76 0.82 7.16 5.55
C GLU A 76 -0.66 6.92 5.23
N SER A 77 -1.39 7.98 4.85
CA SER A 77 -2.79 7.86 4.44
C SER A 77 -2.95 7.06 3.16
N VAL A 78 -4.07 6.36 3.05
CA VAL A 78 -4.43 5.58 1.87
C VAL A 78 -5.82 5.96 1.40
N VAL A 79 -5.92 6.29 0.12
CA VAL A 79 -7.20 6.52 -0.55
C VAL A 79 -7.43 5.43 -1.57
N THR A 80 -8.51 4.68 -1.41
CA THR A 80 -8.91 3.61 -2.32
C THR A 80 -10.34 3.85 -2.81
N TYR A 81 -10.69 3.31 -3.97
CA TYR A 81 -12.05 3.34 -4.44
C TYR A 81 -12.48 1.99 -5.05
N ASN A 82 -13.77 1.75 -5.04
CA ASN A 82 -14.39 0.61 -5.70
C ASN A 82 -15.47 1.13 -6.65
N THR A 83 -15.48 0.59 -7.89
CA THR A 83 -16.49 0.92 -8.92
C THR A 83 -17.50 -0.21 -9.12
N THR A 84 -17.34 -1.35 -8.44
CA THR A 84 -18.20 -2.52 -8.58
C THR A 84 -19.36 -2.43 -7.60
N GLY A 85 -20.59 -2.58 -8.08
CA GLY A 85 -21.79 -2.45 -7.26
C GLY A 85 -22.10 -0.99 -6.95
N ASN A 86 -22.20 -0.63 -5.68
CA ASN A 86 -22.34 0.76 -5.24
C ASN A 86 -20.93 1.38 -5.14
N PRO A 87 -20.58 2.35 -6.01
CA PRO A 87 -19.27 2.94 -5.99
C PRO A 87 -18.95 3.63 -4.66
N THR A 88 -17.74 3.43 -4.16
CA THR A 88 -17.30 4.03 -2.90
C THR A 88 -15.86 4.53 -2.99
N ILE A 89 -15.54 5.55 -2.20
CA ILE A 89 -14.16 5.95 -1.87
C ILE A 89 -13.97 5.67 -0.38
N THR A 90 -12.85 5.04 -0.05
CA THR A 90 -12.42 4.80 1.33
C THR A 90 -11.13 5.58 1.58
N VAL A 91 -11.12 6.38 2.63
CA VAL A 91 -9.96 7.14 3.09
C VAL A 91 -9.56 6.60 4.45
N GLU A 92 -8.33 6.13 4.57
CA GLU A 92 -7.74 5.64 5.81
C GLU A 92 -6.54 6.51 6.19
N ILE A 93 -6.55 7.00 7.42
CA ILE A 93 -5.49 7.86 7.93
C ILE A 93 -5.03 7.28 9.27
N PRO A 94 -3.92 6.56 9.27
CA PRO A 94 -3.33 6.00 10.48
C PRO A 94 -2.64 7.09 11.30
N ASP A 95 -2.44 6.79 12.58
CA ASP A 95 -1.64 7.59 13.53
C ASP A 95 -2.14 9.04 13.69
N VAL A 96 -3.46 9.18 13.91
CA VAL A 96 -4.14 10.48 14.07
C VAL A 96 -4.41 10.76 15.53
N ASP A 97 -3.92 11.90 16.01
CA ASP A 97 -4.16 12.36 17.38
C ASP A 97 -5.57 12.96 17.57
N ASP A 98 -6.08 13.67 16.56
CA ASP A 98 -7.38 14.34 16.58
C ASP A 98 -8.24 13.89 15.38
N PRO A 99 -9.07 12.85 15.57
CA PRO A 99 -9.94 12.31 14.53
C PRO A 99 -10.98 13.31 14.00
N GLU A 100 -11.53 14.17 14.86
CA GLU A 100 -12.60 15.12 14.46
C GLU A 100 -12.07 16.16 13.47
N ARG A 101 -10.88 16.67 13.73
CA ARG A 101 -10.20 17.63 12.84
C ARG A 101 -9.90 17.02 11.47
N VAL A 102 -9.62 15.72 11.43
CA VAL A 102 -9.37 15.02 10.16
C VAL A 102 -10.64 14.84 9.36
N PHE A 103 -11.77 14.54 10.02
CA PHE A 103 -13.06 14.47 9.31
C PHE A 103 -13.45 15.78 8.66
N ASP A 104 -13.19 16.91 9.30
CA ASP A 104 -13.40 18.23 8.71
C ASP A 104 -12.50 18.45 7.48
N LEU A 105 -11.29 17.89 7.51
CA LEU A 105 -10.32 18.01 6.42
C LEU A 105 -10.71 17.20 5.20
N ILE A 106 -11.04 15.90 5.38
CA ILE A 106 -11.43 15.00 4.31
C ILE A 106 -12.89 15.16 3.89
N GLY A 107 -13.65 15.95 4.62
CA GLY A 107 -15.07 16.17 4.36
C GLY A 107 -15.39 16.37 2.88
N ARG A 108 -16.64 16.33 2.54
CA ARG A 108 -17.20 16.36 1.18
C ARG A 108 -16.40 17.22 0.21
N PRO A 109 -16.15 16.76 -1.05
CA PRO A 109 -15.64 17.64 -2.08
C PRO A 109 -16.47 18.92 -2.07
N ALA A 110 -15.78 20.06 -2.07
CA ALA A 110 -16.47 21.32 -1.91
C ALA A 110 -17.33 21.61 -3.14
N SER A 111 -18.64 21.79 -2.94
CA SER A 111 -19.56 22.19 -4.00
C SER A 111 -19.67 23.72 -4.01
N LEU A 112 -19.26 24.32 -5.13
CA LEU A 112 -19.38 25.77 -5.34
C LEU A 112 -20.78 26.11 -5.84
N LYS A 113 -21.45 27.11 -5.21
CA LYS A 113 -22.70 27.68 -5.70
C LYS A 113 -22.56 29.21 -5.72
N ILE A 114 -22.89 29.84 -6.81
CA ILE A 114 -22.89 31.31 -6.95
C ILE A 114 -24.30 31.76 -7.24
N THR A 115 -24.82 32.67 -6.40
CA THR A 115 -26.17 33.17 -6.51
C THR A 115 -26.18 34.69 -6.52
N LYS A 116 -27.33 35.26 -6.86
CA LYS A 116 -27.60 36.70 -6.65
C LYS A 116 -27.64 36.95 -5.14
N LYS A 117 -27.16 38.13 -4.74
CA LYS A 117 -27.15 38.55 -3.29
C LYS A 117 -28.56 38.41 -2.71
N ASP A 118 -28.68 37.78 -1.56
CA ASP A 118 -29.87 37.56 -0.76
C ASP A 118 -31.01 36.82 -1.53
N ASP A 119 -30.70 36.17 -2.65
CA ASP A 119 -31.65 35.39 -3.46
C ASP A 119 -31.08 34.04 -3.87
N GLU A 120 -31.18 33.06 -2.97
CA GLU A 120 -30.66 31.70 -3.19
C GLU A 120 -31.35 30.92 -4.30
N LYS A 121 -32.52 31.39 -4.76
CA LYS A 121 -33.25 30.75 -5.87
C LYS A 121 -32.71 31.16 -7.24
N ASN A 122 -32.05 32.31 -7.31
CA ASN A 122 -31.45 32.82 -8.54
C ASN A 122 -30.01 32.41 -8.65
N VAL A 123 -29.80 31.22 -9.15
CA VAL A 123 -28.49 30.54 -9.17
C VAL A 123 -27.84 30.69 -10.54
N TYR A 124 -26.63 31.22 -10.58
CA TYR A 124 -25.83 31.37 -11.78
C TYR A 124 -24.90 30.17 -12.02
N ILE A 125 -24.35 29.59 -10.98
CA ILE A 125 -23.43 28.45 -11.04
C ILE A 125 -23.76 27.49 -9.90
N VAL A 126 -23.89 26.19 -10.22
CA VAL A 126 -24.07 25.10 -9.24
C VAL A 126 -23.06 23.99 -9.54
N GLY A 127 -22.29 23.63 -8.51
CA GLY A 127 -21.36 22.51 -8.56
C GLY A 127 -19.98 22.89 -9.09
N SER A 128 -18.96 22.28 -8.49
CA SER A 128 -17.56 22.52 -8.85
C SER A 128 -17.17 21.89 -10.20
N LYS A 129 -18.02 21.06 -10.81
CA LYS A 129 -17.83 20.49 -12.16
C LYS A 129 -17.65 21.55 -13.27
N HIS A 130 -18.05 22.76 -12.99
CA HIS A 130 -17.94 23.90 -13.91
C HIS A 130 -16.57 24.59 -13.85
N LEU A 131 -15.73 24.21 -12.89
CA LEU A 131 -14.36 24.68 -12.77
C LEU A 131 -13.44 23.80 -13.64
N LYS A 132 -12.58 24.46 -14.41
CA LYS A 132 -11.53 23.79 -15.19
C LYS A 132 -10.28 23.57 -14.34
N ASN A 133 -9.96 24.53 -13.50
CA ASN A 133 -8.81 24.50 -12.63
C ASN A 133 -9.05 25.36 -11.40
N VAL A 134 -8.48 24.94 -10.28
CA VAL A 134 -8.49 25.70 -9.02
C VAL A 134 -7.06 25.72 -8.48
N GLY A 135 -6.59 26.86 -8.07
CA GLY A 135 -5.22 27.01 -7.58
C GLY A 135 -5.13 28.08 -6.50
N VAL A 136 -3.94 28.21 -5.93
CA VAL A 136 -3.59 29.25 -4.98
C VAL A 136 -2.68 30.27 -5.65
N ALA A 137 -2.95 31.55 -5.47
CA ALA A 137 -2.11 32.65 -5.94
C ALA A 137 -1.83 33.60 -4.79
N ALA A 138 -0.69 34.29 -4.84
CA ALA A 138 -0.41 35.38 -3.91
C ALA A 138 -1.36 36.56 -4.17
N ASP A 139 -1.85 37.20 -3.12
CA ASP A 139 -2.67 38.42 -3.26
C ASP A 139 -1.77 39.62 -3.60
N THR A 140 -1.65 39.90 -4.90
CA THR A 140 -0.80 41.00 -5.40
C THR A 140 -1.34 42.38 -5.08
N GLU A 141 -2.60 42.51 -4.70
CA GLU A 141 -3.18 43.85 -4.35
C GLU A 141 -2.85 44.30 -2.95
N LYS A 142 -2.66 43.38 -2.01
CA LYS A 142 -2.40 43.71 -0.60
C LYS A 142 -0.94 43.65 -0.18
N ASN A 143 -0.09 42.97 -0.95
CA ASN A 143 1.37 42.78 -0.72
C ASN A 143 1.76 42.35 0.72
N ASN A 144 0.82 41.70 1.46
CA ASN A 144 0.92 41.39 2.88
C ASN A 144 1.27 39.90 3.14
N GLY A 145 1.72 39.17 2.14
CA GLY A 145 1.99 37.74 2.25
C GLY A 145 0.71 36.89 2.41
N THR A 146 -0.43 37.40 1.99
CA THR A 146 -1.72 36.71 1.98
C THR A 146 -1.95 36.04 0.62
N TYR A 147 -2.84 35.04 0.62
CA TYR A 147 -3.14 34.22 -0.55
C TYR A 147 -4.62 34.30 -0.92
N VAL A 148 -4.89 34.00 -2.18
CA VAL A 148 -6.23 33.97 -2.77
C VAL A 148 -6.44 32.65 -3.50
N ILE A 149 -7.70 32.24 -3.63
CA ILE A 149 -8.05 31.05 -4.41
C ILE A 149 -8.39 31.50 -5.82
N SER A 150 -7.61 31.02 -6.78
CA SER A 150 -7.81 31.28 -8.20
C SER A 150 -8.73 30.20 -8.79
N LEU A 151 -9.81 30.63 -9.44
CA LEU A 151 -10.76 29.78 -10.12
C LEU A 151 -10.67 30.02 -11.61
N GLN A 152 -10.66 28.93 -12.39
CA GLN A 152 -10.81 28.98 -13.84
C GLN A 152 -12.02 28.16 -14.25
N PHE A 153 -13.01 28.83 -14.85
CA PHE A 153 -14.22 28.18 -15.34
C PHE A 153 -13.98 27.48 -16.69
N ASN A 154 -14.74 26.44 -16.97
CA ASN A 154 -14.79 25.83 -18.29
C ASN A 154 -15.46 26.78 -19.30
N ALA A 155 -15.32 26.49 -20.60
CA ALA A 155 -15.83 27.39 -21.69
C ALA A 155 -17.35 27.58 -21.67
N GLU A 156 -18.09 26.56 -21.20
CA GLU A 156 -19.54 26.59 -21.15
C GLU A 156 -20.02 27.60 -20.09
N VAL A 157 -19.47 27.52 -18.90
CA VAL A 157 -19.86 28.36 -17.77
C VAL A 157 -19.23 29.76 -17.85
N THR A 158 -18.12 29.92 -18.55
CA THR A 158 -17.48 31.23 -18.77
C THR A 158 -18.50 32.21 -19.41
N LYS A 159 -19.29 31.77 -20.38
CA LYS A 159 -20.34 32.62 -21.00
C LYS A 159 -21.46 32.97 -20.03
N ALA A 160 -21.94 32.00 -19.26
CA ALA A 160 -22.98 32.21 -18.25
C ALA A 160 -22.49 33.14 -17.12
N PHE A 161 -21.24 32.97 -16.70
CA PHE A 161 -20.61 33.83 -15.67
C PHE A 161 -20.36 35.25 -16.16
N ALA A 162 -19.97 35.42 -17.42
CA ALA A 162 -19.88 36.75 -18.07
C ALA A 162 -21.23 37.46 -18.09
N ALA A 163 -22.31 36.76 -18.49
CA ALA A 163 -23.64 37.31 -18.45
C ALA A 163 -24.12 37.67 -17.03
N ALA A 164 -23.86 36.77 -16.05
CA ALA A 164 -24.19 37.00 -14.66
C ALA A 164 -23.45 38.19 -14.05
N THR A 165 -22.15 38.32 -14.31
CA THR A 165 -21.33 39.45 -13.83
C THR A 165 -21.76 40.75 -14.54
N LYS A 166 -22.07 40.73 -15.84
CA LYS A 166 -22.56 41.88 -16.59
C LYS A 166 -23.90 42.41 -16.05
N GLU A 167 -24.85 41.51 -15.74
CA GLU A 167 -26.16 41.88 -15.15
C GLU A 167 -26.04 42.46 -13.75
N ASN A 168 -25.02 42.07 -13.02
CA ASN A 168 -24.82 42.46 -11.63
C ASN A 168 -23.69 43.48 -11.41
N ILE A 169 -23.25 44.20 -12.44
CA ILE A 169 -22.28 45.31 -12.25
C ILE A 169 -22.84 46.34 -11.25
N GLY A 170 -22.02 46.65 -10.26
CA GLY A 170 -22.43 47.55 -9.15
C GLY A 170 -23.28 46.87 -8.07
N LYS A 171 -23.64 45.61 -8.25
CA LYS A 171 -24.36 44.78 -7.26
C LYS A 171 -23.41 43.73 -6.68
N ALA A 172 -23.94 42.87 -5.82
CA ALA A 172 -23.16 41.80 -5.20
C ALA A 172 -23.73 40.43 -5.55
N LEU A 173 -22.83 39.43 -5.55
CA LEU A 173 -23.12 38.00 -5.66
C LEU A 173 -22.74 37.30 -4.36
N ASP A 174 -23.51 36.31 -4.00
CA ASP A 174 -23.20 35.44 -2.87
C ASP A 174 -22.53 34.14 -3.35
N ILE A 175 -21.43 33.81 -2.69
CA ILE A 175 -20.67 32.59 -2.92
C ILE A 175 -20.90 31.63 -1.77
N TYR A 176 -21.38 30.43 -2.09
CA TYR A 176 -21.61 29.36 -1.14
C TYR A 176 -20.64 28.21 -1.43
N ILE A 177 -20.15 27.59 -0.38
CA ILE A 177 -19.43 26.33 -0.45
C ILE A 177 -20.13 25.33 0.46
N ASN A 178 -20.51 24.18 -0.09
CA ASN A 178 -21.27 23.13 0.60
C ASN A 178 -22.60 23.60 1.21
N GLY A 179 -23.22 24.60 0.58
CA GLY A 179 -24.48 25.19 1.06
C GLY A 179 -24.32 26.26 2.15
N GLU A 180 -23.10 26.48 2.65
CA GLU A 180 -22.80 27.57 3.58
C GLU A 180 -22.32 28.81 2.83
N LYS A 181 -22.87 29.98 3.20
CA LYS A 181 -22.45 31.24 2.61
C LYS A 181 -21.03 31.58 3.03
N LEU A 182 -20.10 31.53 2.07
CA LEU A 182 -18.71 31.87 2.32
C LEU A 182 -18.49 33.38 2.37
N MET A 183 -19.01 34.08 1.36
CA MET A 183 -18.82 35.52 1.21
C MET A 183 -19.82 36.14 0.24
N THR A 184 -19.92 37.46 0.32
CA THR A 184 -20.56 38.32 -0.66
C THR A 184 -19.51 39.10 -1.40
N VAL A 185 -19.47 39.05 -2.72
CA VAL A 185 -18.52 39.76 -3.58
C VAL A 185 -19.21 40.81 -4.41
N SER A 186 -18.66 42.04 -4.46
CA SER A 186 -19.17 43.09 -5.33
C SER A 186 -18.60 42.90 -6.75
N VAL A 187 -19.47 43.05 -7.74
CA VAL A 187 -19.12 42.94 -9.16
C VAL A 187 -18.72 44.32 -9.67
N SER A 188 -17.44 44.55 -9.97
CA SER A 188 -16.96 45.84 -10.49
C SER A 188 -17.02 45.93 -12.01
N SER A 189 -16.89 44.79 -12.71
CA SER A 189 -16.91 44.71 -14.18
C SER A 189 -17.35 43.34 -14.66
N GLU A 190 -17.67 43.23 -15.93
CA GLU A 190 -17.93 41.96 -16.60
C GLU A 190 -16.64 41.09 -16.59
N ILE A 191 -16.76 39.83 -16.18
CA ILE A 191 -15.66 38.86 -16.20
C ILE A 191 -15.87 37.89 -17.39
N SER A 192 -15.28 38.23 -18.53
CA SER A 192 -15.43 37.47 -19.78
C SER A 192 -14.34 36.44 -20.03
N ASN A 193 -13.25 36.49 -19.27
CA ASN A 193 -12.09 35.58 -19.42
C ASN A 193 -12.23 34.25 -18.67
N GLY A 194 -13.33 34.06 -17.92
CA GLY A 194 -13.57 32.85 -17.12
C GLY A 194 -12.62 32.66 -15.93
N GLN A 195 -11.95 33.72 -15.50
CA GLN A 195 -11.07 33.68 -14.33
C GLN A 195 -11.70 34.50 -13.18
N ALA A 196 -11.80 33.91 -12.02
CA ALA A 196 -12.27 34.57 -10.82
C ALA A 196 -11.31 34.28 -9.65
N VAL A 197 -11.33 35.14 -8.65
CA VAL A 197 -10.50 35.03 -7.46
C VAL A 197 -11.36 35.14 -6.22
N ILE A 198 -11.25 34.15 -5.33
CA ILE A 198 -11.89 34.21 -4.01
C ILE A 198 -10.88 34.79 -3.01
N LYS A 199 -11.22 35.95 -2.44
CA LYS A 199 -10.47 36.60 -1.37
C LYS A 199 -11.21 36.41 -0.07
N GLN A 200 -10.52 36.32 1.06
CA GLN A 200 -11.18 36.32 2.39
C GLN A 200 -11.91 37.64 2.60
N GLY A 201 -13.24 37.55 2.78
CA GLY A 201 -14.11 38.73 2.92
C GLY A 201 -13.89 39.46 4.23
N GLY A 202 -13.79 40.75 4.12
CA GLY A 202 -13.75 41.70 5.24
C GLY A 202 -13.08 42.99 4.84
N ASN A 203 -13.62 44.12 5.30
CA ASN A 203 -13.07 45.48 5.14
C ASN A 203 -11.77 45.69 5.99
N SER A 204 -11.17 44.56 6.43
CA SER A 204 -9.98 44.59 7.27
C SER A 204 -8.71 44.64 6.41
N THR A 205 -7.89 45.61 6.66
CA THR A 205 -6.55 45.79 6.06
C THR A 205 -5.60 44.60 6.30
N THR A 206 -5.99 43.66 7.17
CA THR A 206 -5.22 42.49 7.59
C THR A 206 -5.85 41.15 7.20
N GLY A 207 -7.01 41.12 6.55
CA GLY A 207 -7.72 39.89 6.20
C GLY A 207 -7.26 39.34 4.85
N GLY A 208 -6.75 38.13 4.85
CA GLY A 208 -6.43 37.31 3.67
C GLY A 208 -6.20 35.88 4.13
N TYR A 209 -6.36 34.90 3.23
CA TYR A 209 -6.05 33.51 3.56
C TYR A 209 -4.56 33.33 3.83
N THR A 210 -4.22 32.51 4.80
CA THR A 210 -2.90 31.90 4.86
C THR A 210 -2.72 30.96 3.66
N TYR A 211 -1.49 30.64 3.30
CA TYR A 211 -1.24 29.65 2.25
C TYR A 211 -1.98 28.33 2.51
N GLU A 212 -1.94 27.89 3.74
CA GLU A 212 -2.55 26.64 4.18
C GLU A 212 -4.07 26.64 4.04
N GLU A 213 -4.76 27.69 4.45
CA GLU A 213 -6.22 27.82 4.30
C GLU A 213 -6.64 27.90 2.82
N ALA A 214 -5.91 28.68 2.02
CA ALA A 214 -6.16 28.80 0.59
C ALA A 214 -5.94 27.46 -0.13
N TYR A 215 -4.87 26.76 0.22
CA TYR A 215 -4.52 25.46 -0.36
C TYR A 215 -5.58 24.40 -0.05
N ASN A 216 -6.01 24.30 1.21
CA ASN A 216 -7.05 23.35 1.61
C ASN A 216 -8.36 23.57 0.87
N MET A 217 -8.78 24.85 0.79
CA MET A 217 -10.02 25.18 0.10
C MET A 217 -9.89 24.93 -1.41
N ALA A 218 -8.77 25.31 -2.02
CA ALA A 218 -8.50 25.06 -3.44
C ALA A 218 -8.52 23.57 -3.76
N THR A 219 -7.87 22.73 -2.96
CA THR A 219 -7.82 21.27 -3.17
C THR A 219 -9.21 20.65 -3.01
N ARG A 220 -9.98 21.07 -2.01
CA ARG A 220 -11.38 20.60 -1.84
C ARG A 220 -12.27 21.00 -3.01
N LEU A 221 -12.14 22.22 -3.53
CA LEU A 221 -12.85 22.67 -4.72
C LEU A 221 -12.38 21.93 -5.96
N GLN A 222 -11.09 21.69 -6.11
CA GLN A 222 -10.52 20.90 -7.21
C GLN A 222 -11.06 19.47 -7.21
N ALA A 223 -11.14 18.81 -6.04
CA ALA A 223 -11.75 17.48 -5.92
C ALA A 223 -13.21 17.48 -6.41
N GLY A 224 -13.98 18.53 -6.11
CA GLY A 224 -15.34 18.70 -6.61
C GLY A 224 -15.44 18.91 -8.13
N THR A 225 -14.37 19.31 -8.82
CA THR A 225 -14.37 19.51 -10.29
C THR A 225 -14.50 18.21 -11.07
N PHE A 226 -14.16 17.07 -10.44
CA PHE A 226 -14.26 15.76 -11.08
C PHE A 226 -15.72 15.29 -11.28
N GLY A 227 -16.69 16.07 -10.77
CA GLY A 227 -18.11 15.87 -11.07
C GLY A 227 -18.65 14.53 -10.56
N VAL A 228 -18.39 14.22 -9.31
CA VAL A 228 -19.03 13.15 -8.54
C VAL A 228 -19.58 13.71 -7.24
N ASP A 229 -20.77 13.23 -6.87
CA ASP A 229 -21.36 13.55 -5.58
C ASP A 229 -20.91 12.50 -4.56
N MET A 230 -20.39 12.96 -3.42
CA MET A 230 -19.90 12.09 -2.35
C MET A 230 -20.70 12.35 -1.07
N THR A 231 -21.18 11.28 -0.47
CA THR A 231 -21.87 11.32 0.82
C THR A 231 -21.20 10.38 1.80
N VAL A 232 -20.94 10.84 3.01
CA VAL A 232 -20.36 9.99 4.06
C VAL A 232 -21.34 8.85 4.33
N ARG A 233 -20.87 7.60 4.13
CA ARG A 233 -21.60 6.38 4.49
C ARG A 233 -21.28 5.97 5.92
N GLU A 234 -19.99 5.94 6.24
CA GLU A 234 -19.51 5.40 7.51
C GLU A 234 -18.21 6.09 7.90
N THR A 235 -18.06 6.31 9.20
CA THR A 235 -16.82 6.82 9.79
C THR A 235 -16.47 5.94 10.97
N ASN A 236 -15.23 5.44 10.99
CA ASN A 236 -14.72 4.59 12.06
C ASN A 236 -13.48 5.22 12.66
N ILE A 237 -13.47 5.34 13.98
CA ILE A 237 -12.29 5.74 14.76
C ILE A 237 -11.72 4.48 15.40
N VAL A 238 -10.48 4.15 15.06
CA VAL A 238 -9.77 2.99 15.61
C VAL A 238 -8.79 3.45 16.67
N SER A 239 -8.95 2.95 17.89
CA SER A 239 -8.07 3.31 18.99
C SER A 239 -6.69 2.68 18.84
N PRO A 240 -5.59 3.44 19.00
CA PRO A 240 -4.22 2.92 18.89
C PRO A 240 -3.86 1.89 19.99
N THR A 241 -4.62 1.84 21.09
CA THR A 241 -4.36 0.92 22.21
C THR A 241 -4.54 -0.55 21.83
N LEU A 242 -5.48 -0.86 20.92
CA LEU A 242 -5.67 -2.21 20.41
C LEU A 242 -4.48 -2.66 19.55
N GLY A 243 -3.98 -1.78 18.69
CA GLY A 243 -2.87 -2.07 17.80
C GLY A 243 -1.56 -2.36 18.54
N THR A 244 -1.19 -1.58 19.55
CA THR A 244 0.06 -1.77 20.31
C THR A 244 0.08 -3.10 21.06
N THR A 245 -1.04 -3.50 21.66
CA THR A 245 -1.17 -4.78 22.35
C THR A 245 -1.11 -5.94 21.34
N ALA A 246 -1.78 -5.80 20.20
CA ALA A 246 -1.79 -6.80 19.14
C ALA A 246 -0.40 -7.00 18.52
N ILE A 247 0.34 -5.93 18.23
CA ILE A 247 1.71 -6.00 17.71
C ILE A 247 2.61 -6.76 18.69
N ARG A 248 2.57 -6.41 19.98
CA ARG A 248 3.39 -7.07 21.00
C ARG A 248 3.08 -8.56 21.10
N SER A 249 1.80 -8.91 21.17
CA SER A 249 1.35 -10.32 21.26
C SER A 249 1.72 -11.10 20.01
N SER A 250 1.51 -10.54 18.82
CA SER A 250 1.86 -11.18 17.54
C SER A 250 3.38 -11.35 17.38
N LEU A 251 4.18 -10.38 17.83
CA LEU A 251 5.64 -10.48 17.81
C LEU A 251 6.12 -11.62 18.70
N ILE A 252 5.61 -11.70 19.95
CA ILE A 252 5.96 -12.79 20.87
C ILE A 252 5.56 -14.14 20.28
N ALA A 253 4.30 -14.25 19.79
CA ALA A 253 3.81 -15.49 19.17
C ALA A 253 4.66 -15.89 17.95
N GLY A 254 5.02 -14.92 17.10
CA GLY A 254 5.87 -15.12 15.94
C GLY A 254 7.26 -15.65 16.32
N ILE A 255 7.92 -15.02 17.29
CA ILE A 255 9.25 -15.46 17.77
C ILE A 255 9.19 -16.89 18.35
N VAL A 256 8.18 -17.16 19.19
CA VAL A 256 7.99 -18.50 19.77
C VAL A 256 7.75 -19.52 18.65
N GLY A 257 6.90 -19.21 17.68
CA GLY A 257 6.63 -20.06 16.52
C GLY A 257 7.89 -20.36 15.71
N ILE A 258 8.70 -19.34 15.40
CA ILE A 258 9.95 -19.49 14.65
C ILE A 258 10.92 -20.40 15.41
N VAL A 259 11.11 -20.18 16.71
CA VAL A 259 12.02 -21.01 17.54
C VAL A 259 11.57 -22.46 17.57
N LEU A 260 10.27 -22.72 17.75
CA LEU A 260 9.72 -24.09 17.73
C LEU A 260 9.93 -24.77 16.37
N VAL A 261 9.72 -24.06 15.28
CA VAL A 261 9.95 -24.58 13.91
C VAL A 261 11.42 -24.87 13.68
N MET A 262 12.34 -24.01 14.10
CA MET A 262 13.79 -24.23 13.97
C MET A 262 14.22 -25.48 14.74
N ILE A 263 13.76 -25.63 15.98
CA ILE A 263 14.06 -26.82 16.78
C ILE A 263 13.53 -28.08 16.09
N PHE A 264 12.29 -28.03 15.57
CA PHE A 264 11.66 -29.13 14.84
C PHE A 264 12.47 -29.52 13.61
N MET A 265 12.91 -28.54 12.82
CA MET A 265 13.69 -28.78 11.59
C MET A 265 15.03 -29.43 11.89
N VAL A 266 15.77 -28.94 12.89
CA VAL A 266 17.04 -29.55 13.27
C VAL A 266 16.84 -30.96 13.84
N ALA A 267 15.79 -31.18 14.64
CA ALA A 267 15.50 -32.49 15.25
C ALA A 267 15.17 -33.57 14.21
N LEU A 268 14.44 -33.23 13.12
CA LEU A 268 13.99 -34.21 12.13
C LEU A 268 14.91 -34.32 10.90
N TYR A 269 15.63 -33.25 10.56
CA TYR A 269 16.43 -33.19 9.33
C TYR A 269 17.92 -32.99 9.57
N GLY A 270 18.35 -32.84 10.83
CA GLY A 270 19.76 -32.69 11.21
C GLY A 270 20.39 -31.50 10.48
N MET A 271 21.49 -31.74 9.75
CA MET A 271 22.23 -30.69 9.05
C MET A 271 21.41 -30.02 7.92
N PHE A 272 20.49 -30.72 7.26
CA PHE A 272 19.54 -30.12 6.33
C PHE A 272 18.62 -29.12 7.05
N GLY A 273 18.14 -29.47 8.25
CA GLY A 273 17.33 -28.58 9.09
C GLY A 273 18.07 -27.28 9.41
N LEU A 274 19.35 -27.38 9.81
CA LEU A 274 20.16 -26.19 10.07
C LEU A 274 20.30 -25.28 8.84
N MET A 275 20.44 -25.85 7.63
CA MET A 275 20.48 -25.06 6.38
C MET A 275 19.14 -24.43 6.04
N ALA A 276 18.03 -25.11 6.35
CA ALA A 276 16.69 -24.53 6.22
C ALA A 276 16.47 -23.39 7.22
N ASP A 277 16.96 -23.52 8.44
CA ASP A 277 16.86 -22.46 9.45
C ASP A 277 17.61 -21.19 9.02
N MET A 278 18.80 -21.34 8.43
CA MET A 278 19.51 -20.20 7.84
C MET A 278 18.71 -19.57 6.68
N ALA A 279 18.06 -20.39 5.84
CA ALA A 279 17.20 -19.89 4.77
C ALA A 279 15.92 -19.24 5.33
N LEU A 280 15.37 -19.73 6.43
CA LEU A 280 14.24 -19.13 7.13
C LEU A 280 14.60 -17.75 7.70
N LEU A 281 15.78 -17.59 8.28
CA LEU A 281 16.27 -16.29 8.73
C LEU A 281 16.41 -15.30 7.55
N ALA A 282 16.92 -15.77 6.41
CA ALA A 282 16.99 -14.96 5.19
C ALA A 282 15.61 -14.63 4.65
N TYR A 283 14.64 -15.54 4.74
CA TYR A 283 13.25 -15.30 4.39
C TYR A 283 12.64 -14.15 5.19
N ILE A 284 12.76 -14.19 6.52
CA ILE A 284 12.23 -13.16 7.41
C ILE A 284 12.85 -11.80 7.08
N GLU A 285 14.17 -11.76 6.90
CA GLU A 285 14.90 -10.54 6.53
C GLU A 285 14.38 -9.94 5.22
N LEU A 286 14.22 -10.77 4.18
CA LEU A 286 13.73 -10.33 2.88
C LEU A 286 12.28 -9.86 2.92
N VAL A 287 11.40 -10.54 3.66
CA VAL A 287 10.00 -10.13 3.81
C VAL A 287 9.92 -8.77 4.49
N LEU A 288 10.60 -8.58 5.62
CA LEU A 288 10.62 -7.30 6.34
C LEU A 288 11.22 -6.19 5.47
N PHE A 289 12.29 -6.48 4.73
CA PHE A 289 12.91 -5.53 3.81
C PHE A 289 11.93 -5.11 2.71
N LEU A 290 11.26 -6.06 2.05
CA LEU A 290 10.28 -5.75 1.01
C LEU A 290 9.08 -4.97 1.56
N CYS A 291 8.58 -5.31 2.74
CA CYS A 291 7.51 -4.56 3.40
C CYS A 291 7.91 -3.12 3.74
N SER A 292 9.20 -2.86 3.96
CA SER A 292 9.71 -1.51 4.22
C SER A 292 9.94 -0.69 2.95
N VAL A 293 10.40 -1.33 1.86
CA VAL A 293 10.80 -0.63 0.63
C VAL A 293 9.61 -0.37 -0.30
N LEU A 294 8.62 -1.26 -0.30
CA LEU A 294 7.47 -1.14 -1.20
C LEU A 294 6.47 -0.09 -0.68
N PRO A 295 6.26 1.03 -1.38
CA PRO A 295 5.48 2.16 -0.86
C PRO A 295 3.98 1.86 -0.71
N TRP A 296 3.47 0.85 -1.43
CA TRP A 296 2.08 0.42 -1.42
C TRP A 296 1.78 -0.70 -0.41
N VAL A 297 2.79 -1.14 0.35
CA VAL A 297 2.63 -2.17 1.40
C VAL A 297 2.42 -1.51 2.75
N GLN A 298 1.33 -1.89 3.41
CA GLN A 298 1.06 -1.54 4.79
C GLN A 298 0.90 -2.80 5.62
N LEU A 299 1.52 -2.81 6.79
CA LEU A 299 1.40 -3.90 7.73
C LEU A 299 0.09 -3.74 8.53
N THR A 300 -0.82 -4.69 8.36
CA THR A 300 -2.10 -4.78 9.07
C THR A 300 -2.10 -5.99 10.00
N LEU A 301 -3.07 -6.08 10.92
CA LEU A 301 -3.23 -7.28 11.76
C LEU A 301 -3.39 -8.56 10.93
N PRO A 302 -4.29 -8.61 9.93
CA PRO A 302 -4.33 -9.74 8.99
C PRO A 302 -3.02 -9.90 8.20
N GLY A 303 -2.32 -8.81 7.89
CA GLY A 303 -1.03 -8.85 7.21
C GLY A 303 0.05 -9.56 8.02
N ILE A 304 0.09 -9.35 9.34
CA ILE A 304 0.98 -10.12 10.23
C ILE A 304 0.66 -11.62 10.16
N ALA A 305 -0.63 -11.98 10.15
CA ALA A 305 -1.03 -13.38 9.98
C ALA A 305 -0.56 -13.94 8.64
N GLY A 306 -0.61 -13.16 7.56
CA GLY A 306 -0.06 -13.52 6.25
C GLY A 306 1.45 -13.83 6.29
N ILE A 307 2.24 -13.03 7.01
CA ILE A 307 3.67 -13.28 7.22
C ILE A 307 3.89 -14.58 8.01
N ILE A 308 3.14 -14.80 9.08
CA ILE A 308 3.25 -16.03 9.90
C ILE A 308 2.91 -17.29 9.09
N ILE A 309 1.85 -17.24 8.28
CA ILE A 309 1.51 -18.33 7.34
C ILE A 309 2.65 -18.53 6.35
N GLY A 310 3.24 -17.46 5.84
CA GLY A 310 4.38 -17.50 4.93
C GLY A 310 5.61 -18.19 5.52
N ILE A 311 5.87 -18.04 6.82
CA ILE A 311 6.91 -18.78 7.54
C ILE A 311 6.66 -20.29 7.43
N GLY A 312 5.42 -20.72 7.68
CA GLY A 312 5.04 -22.13 7.53
C GLY A 312 5.29 -22.65 6.12
N MET A 313 4.87 -21.91 5.09
CA MET A 313 5.08 -22.28 3.69
C MET A 313 6.58 -22.32 3.29
N ALA A 314 7.39 -21.41 3.83
CA ALA A 314 8.83 -21.41 3.56
C ALA A 314 9.52 -22.68 4.12
N VAL A 315 9.07 -23.15 5.29
CA VAL A 315 9.56 -24.38 5.89
C VAL A 315 9.03 -25.61 5.13
N ASP A 316 7.75 -25.62 4.75
CA ASP A 316 7.12 -26.72 4.01
C ASP A 316 7.82 -26.98 2.66
N ALA A 317 8.17 -25.92 1.94
CA ALA A 317 8.95 -26.03 0.71
C ALA A 317 10.30 -26.76 0.93
N ASN A 318 11.00 -26.44 2.04
CA ASN A 318 12.25 -27.12 2.41
C ASN A 318 12.01 -28.58 2.82
N ILE A 319 10.93 -28.88 3.53
CA ILE A 319 10.53 -30.25 3.90
C ILE A 319 10.29 -31.09 2.65
N ILE A 320 9.55 -30.59 1.67
CA ILE A 320 9.32 -31.29 0.39
C ILE A 320 10.66 -31.60 -0.31
N ILE A 321 11.58 -30.65 -0.33
CA ILE A 321 12.89 -30.84 -0.93
C ILE A 321 13.68 -31.93 -0.18
N PHE A 322 13.72 -31.89 1.16
CA PHE A 322 14.49 -32.83 1.95
C PHE A 322 13.94 -34.25 1.93
N GLU A 323 12.62 -34.40 2.00
CA GLU A 323 12.01 -35.71 1.84
C GLU A 323 12.30 -36.29 0.44
N ARG A 324 12.28 -35.47 -0.60
CA ARG A 324 12.64 -35.94 -1.95
C ARG A 324 14.12 -36.34 -2.05
N ILE A 325 15.02 -35.63 -1.34
CA ILE A 325 16.43 -36.03 -1.25
C ILE A 325 16.56 -37.37 -0.50
N LYS A 326 15.82 -37.56 0.59
CA LYS A 326 15.79 -38.82 1.34
C LYS A 326 15.29 -39.99 0.47
N ASP A 327 14.24 -39.75 -0.34
CA ASP A 327 13.72 -40.76 -1.26
C ASP A 327 14.73 -41.15 -2.35
N GLU A 328 15.41 -40.14 -2.92
CA GLU A 328 16.48 -40.39 -3.91
C GLU A 328 17.67 -41.14 -3.29
N TYR A 329 18.00 -40.92 -2.05
CA TYR A 329 19.04 -41.64 -1.34
C TYR A 329 18.61 -43.08 -1.03
N ARG A 330 17.35 -43.29 -0.59
CA ARG A 330 16.80 -44.62 -0.26
C ARG A 330 16.65 -45.49 -1.51
N SER A 331 16.38 -44.90 -2.65
CA SER A 331 16.15 -45.66 -3.91
C SER A 331 17.39 -46.34 -4.45
N GLY A 332 18.60 -46.02 -3.92
CA GLY A 332 19.84 -46.73 -4.22
C GLY A 332 20.29 -46.79 -5.69
N LEU A 333 19.58 -46.12 -6.60
CA LEU A 333 19.63 -46.27 -8.04
C LEU A 333 20.99 -46.03 -8.72
N LEU A 334 22.00 -45.54 -7.99
CA LEU A 334 23.36 -45.38 -8.50
C LEU A 334 24.36 -45.44 -7.32
N GLY A 335 25.27 -46.37 -7.38
CA GLY A 335 26.34 -46.69 -6.43
C GLY A 335 27.36 -45.59 -6.13
N SER A 336 26.96 -44.34 -6.10
CA SER A 336 27.82 -43.23 -5.70
C SER A 336 27.50 -42.83 -4.27
N ASP A 337 28.42 -43.10 -3.37
CA ASP A 337 28.35 -42.72 -1.96
C ASP A 337 28.51 -41.20 -1.75
N ASN A 338 28.74 -40.45 -2.83
CA ASN A 338 28.89 -38.99 -2.75
C ASN A 338 27.53 -38.28 -2.91
N LEU A 339 27.05 -37.72 -1.80
CA LEU A 339 25.79 -36.97 -1.70
C LEU A 339 25.78 -35.72 -2.61
N PHE A 340 26.93 -35.06 -2.74
CA PHE A 340 27.10 -33.75 -3.40
C PHE A 340 27.60 -33.85 -4.84
N LEU A 341 27.61 -35.04 -5.44
CA LEU A 341 28.06 -35.20 -6.82
C LEU A 341 27.26 -34.28 -7.75
N LYS A 342 27.98 -33.43 -8.50
CA LYS A 342 27.34 -32.51 -9.45
C LYS A 342 26.92 -33.25 -10.74
N PRO A 343 25.83 -32.82 -11.38
CA PRO A 343 25.47 -33.34 -12.72
C PRO A 343 26.59 -33.06 -13.72
N GLN A 344 26.92 -34.04 -14.54
CA GLN A 344 27.90 -33.89 -15.62
C GLN A 344 27.18 -33.70 -16.94
N ARG A 345 27.71 -32.81 -17.78
CA ARG A 345 27.25 -32.64 -19.17
C ARG A 345 28.33 -33.16 -20.14
N GLY A 346 27.91 -33.86 -21.15
CA GLY A 346 28.78 -34.26 -22.25
C GLY A 346 29.18 -33.07 -23.12
N SER A 347 30.12 -33.29 -24.04
CA SER A 347 30.57 -32.31 -25.03
C SER A 347 29.45 -31.83 -25.96
N ASP A 348 28.38 -32.60 -26.07
CA ASP A 348 27.16 -32.31 -26.83
C ASP A 348 26.12 -31.51 -26.02
N GLY A 349 26.46 -31.07 -24.79
CA GLY A 349 25.59 -30.32 -23.87
C GLY A 349 24.52 -31.15 -23.18
N LYS A 350 24.38 -32.45 -23.51
CA LYS A 350 23.41 -33.32 -22.84
C LYS A 350 23.92 -33.76 -21.47
N ILE A 351 22.97 -33.99 -20.55
CA ILE A 351 23.29 -34.47 -19.20
C ILE A 351 23.69 -35.93 -19.28
N THR A 352 24.97 -36.23 -19.06
CA THR A 352 25.54 -37.60 -19.05
C THR A 352 25.44 -38.25 -17.67
N SER A 353 25.41 -37.45 -16.58
CA SER A 353 25.17 -37.91 -15.21
C SER A 353 24.22 -36.98 -14.50
N GLN A 354 23.20 -37.52 -13.83
CA GLN A 354 22.21 -36.73 -13.09
C GLN A 354 22.74 -36.22 -11.74
N GLY A 355 23.95 -36.53 -11.37
CA GLY A 355 24.56 -36.16 -10.08
C GLY A 355 24.08 -37.01 -8.90
N GLY A 356 24.48 -36.62 -7.70
CA GLY A 356 24.13 -37.30 -6.45
C GLY A 356 22.67 -37.06 -6.00
N PRO A 357 22.26 -37.74 -4.91
CA PRO A 357 20.90 -37.68 -4.38
C PRO A 357 20.39 -36.27 -4.12
N ILE A 358 21.23 -35.37 -3.63
CA ILE A 358 20.90 -33.96 -3.36
C ILE A 358 20.49 -33.26 -4.67
N SER A 359 21.29 -33.37 -5.71
CA SER A 359 21.02 -32.70 -6.99
C SER A 359 19.74 -33.20 -7.65
N ARG A 360 19.50 -34.53 -7.59
CA ARG A 360 18.29 -35.15 -8.14
C ARG A 360 17.04 -34.78 -7.35
N GLY A 361 17.12 -34.86 -6.01
CA GLY A 361 16.03 -34.52 -5.12
C GLY A 361 15.57 -33.08 -5.32
N PHE A 362 16.51 -32.14 -5.36
CA PHE A 362 16.19 -30.72 -5.62
C PHE A 362 15.47 -30.53 -6.96
N ARG A 363 15.97 -31.12 -8.03
CA ARG A 363 15.37 -30.96 -9.37
C ARG A 363 13.95 -31.52 -9.44
N ARG A 364 13.69 -32.65 -8.77
CA ARG A 364 12.35 -33.26 -8.75
C ARG A 364 11.40 -32.53 -7.80
N ALA A 365 11.89 -32.05 -6.68
CA ALA A 365 11.11 -31.29 -5.70
C ALA A 365 10.73 -29.91 -6.22
N ALA A 366 11.59 -29.24 -7.00
CA ALA A 366 11.37 -27.89 -7.47
C ALA A 366 10.03 -27.72 -8.20
N VAL A 367 9.64 -28.70 -9.04
CA VAL A 367 8.34 -28.66 -9.75
C VAL A 367 7.19 -28.67 -8.74
N ALA A 368 7.21 -29.61 -7.78
CA ALA A 368 6.14 -29.72 -6.78
C ALA A 368 6.04 -28.46 -5.90
N VAL A 369 7.18 -27.87 -5.52
CA VAL A 369 7.22 -26.63 -4.74
C VAL A 369 6.63 -25.45 -5.54
N ILE A 370 6.97 -25.34 -6.83
CA ILE A 370 6.41 -24.29 -7.69
C ILE A 370 4.90 -24.46 -7.84
N ASP A 371 4.44 -25.67 -8.19
CA ASP A 371 3.02 -25.96 -8.43
C ASP A 371 2.16 -25.67 -7.19
N SER A 372 2.62 -26.09 -6.01
CA SER A 372 1.94 -25.81 -4.72
C SER A 372 1.83 -24.32 -4.44
N ASN A 373 2.92 -23.58 -4.62
CA ASN A 373 2.94 -22.16 -4.33
C ASN A 373 2.18 -21.32 -5.37
N VAL A 374 2.15 -21.72 -6.65
CA VAL A 374 1.37 -21.05 -7.69
C VAL A 374 -0.12 -21.09 -7.37
N THR A 375 -0.64 -22.19 -6.85
CA THR A 375 -2.05 -22.29 -6.44
C THR A 375 -2.39 -21.28 -5.35
N THR A 376 -1.55 -21.17 -4.33
CA THR A 376 -1.74 -20.18 -3.24
C THR A 376 -1.56 -18.75 -3.72
N LEU A 377 -0.62 -18.53 -4.67
CA LEU A 377 -0.37 -17.23 -5.28
C LEU A 377 -1.60 -16.72 -6.04
N ILE A 378 -2.29 -17.58 -6.79
CA ILE A 378 -3.54 -17.24 -7.47
C ILE A 378 -4.60 -16.80 -6.44
N GLY A 379 -4.75 -17.53 -5.32
CA GLY A 379 -5.65 -17.14 -4.25
C GLY A 379 -5.31 -15.76 -3.64
N ALA A 380 -4.03 -15.50 -3.41
CA ALA A 380 -3.58 -14.19 -2.91
C ALA A 380 -3.88 -13.06 -3.90
N ILE A 381 -3.68 -13.26 -5.20
CA ILE A 381 -4.00 -12.28 -6.25
C ILE A 381 -5.50 -12.01 -6.29
N VAL A 382 -6.35 -13.04 -6.23
CA VAL A 382 -7.80 -12.87 -6.22
C VAL A 382 -8.24 -12.06 -4.99
N MET A 383 -7.71 -12.39 -3.80
CA MET A 383 -8.00 -11.61 -2.59
C MET A 383 -7.50 -10.17 -2.67
N TRP A 384 -6.38 -9.92 -3.36
CA TRP A 384 -5.85 -8.57 -3.57
C TRP A 384 -6.77 -7.73 -4.46
N ILE A 385 -7.30 -8.32 -5.55
CA ILE A 385 -8.14 -7.60 -6.53
C ILE A 385 -9.56 -7.38 -6.00
N PHE A 386 -10.14 -8.37 -5.32
CA PHE A 386 -11.55 -8.37 -4.92
C PHE A 386 -11.77 -8.18 -3.42
N GLY A 387 -10.72 -8.15 -2.60
CA GLY A 387 -10.82 -8.02 -1.16
C GLY A 387 -11.16 -6.59 -0.72
N GLY A 388 -11.84 -6.47 0.43
CA GLY A 388 -11.93 -5.19 1.15
C GLY A 388 -10.60 -4.82 1.79
N THR A 389 -10.47 -3.58 2.27
CA THR A 389 -9.19 -2.97 2.72
C THR A 389 -8.38 -3.85 3.68
N SER A 390 -9.02 -4.42 4.71
CA SER A 390 -8.34 -5.33 5.66
C SER A 390 -7.85 -6.63 5.02
N ILE A 391 -8.59 -7.16 4.04
CA ILE A 391 -8.23 -8.39 3.30
C ILE A 391 -7.08 -8.12 2.35
N VAL A 392 -7.03 -6.94 1.76
CA VAL A 392 -5.95 -6.51 0.85
C VAL A 392 -4.61 -6.52 1.57
N GLY A 393 -4.54 -6.00 2.81
CA GLY A 393 -3.31 -6.04 3.60
C GLY A 393 -2.79 -7.48 3.83
N PHE A 394 -3.69 -8.43 4.14
CA PHE A 394 -3.37 -9.85 4.22
C PHE A 394 -2.88 -10.42 2.88
N ALA A 395 -3.63 -10.15 1.81
CA ALA A 395 -3.34 -10.68 0.49
C ALA A 395 -1.97 -10.24 -0.04
N VAL A 396 -1.63 -8.96 0.14
CA VAL A 396 -0.34 -8.38 -0.27
C VAL A 396 0.82 -8.98 0.50
N THR A 397 0.73 -9.07 1.83
CA THR A 397 1.79 -9.68 2.64
C THR A 397 1.94 -11.17 2.36
N LEU A 398 0.84 -11.88 2.14
CA LEU A 398 0.86 -13.29 1.73
C LEU A 398 1.51 -13.45 0.35
N PHE A 399 1.18 -12.61 -0.62
CA PHE A 399 1.78 -12.61 -1.96
C PHE A 399 3.31 -12.45 -1.89
N ILE A 400 3.79 -11.45 -1.16
CA ILE A 400 5.22 -11.21 -0.93
C ILE A 400 5.85 -12.43 -0.26
N SER A 401 5.21 -12.95 0.79
CA SER A 401 5.69 -14.11 1.54
C SER A 401 5.86 -15.34 0.67
N ILE A 402 4.92 -15.63 -0.24
CA ILE A 402 5.00 -16.76 -1.17
C ILE A 402 6.19 -16.58 -2.14
N LEU A 403 6.35 -15.42 -2.74
CA LEU A 403 7.45 -15.16 -3.67
C LEU A 403 8.81 -15.31 -2.98
N VAL A 404 8.94 -14.76 -1.77
CA VAL A 404 10.18 -14.85 -0.99
C VAL A 404 10.44 -16.28 -0.52
N SER A 405 9.40 -17.03 -0.12
CA SER A 405 9.55 -18.43 0.30
C SER A 405 10.04 -19.31 -0.85
N MET A 406 9.49 -19.15 -2.05
CA MET A 406 9.97 -19.85 -3.24
C MET A 406 11.43 -19.49 -3.56
N PHE A 407 11.77 -18.21 -3.50
CA PHE A 407 13.14 -17.75 -3.71
C PHE A 407 14.10 -18.37 -2.70
N THR A 408 13.78 -18.31 -1.40
CA THR A 408 14.66 -18.82 -0.35
C THR A 408 14.78 -20.35 -0.37
N ALA A 409 13.70 -21.06 -0.61
CA ALA A 409 13.74 -22.51 -0.68
C ALA A 409 14.52 -23.02 -1.92
N LEU A 410 14.32 -22.44 -3.09
CA LEU A 410 14.93 -22.92 -4.33
C LEU A 410 16.36 -22.41 -4.55
N LEU A 411 16.70 -21.21 -4.05
CA LEU A 411 18.00 -20.59 -4.28
C LEU A 411 18.85 -20.59 -3.00
N VAL A 412 18.36 -20.01 -1.89
CA VAL A 412 19.17 -19.85 -0.67
C VAL A 412 19.47 -21.21 -0.04
N THR A 413 18.44 -22.06 0.14
CA THR A 413 18.65 -23.41 0.71
C THR A 413 19.57 -24.23 -0.19
N ARG A 414 19.40 -24.16 -1.52
CA ARG A 414 20.28 -24.86 -2.46
C ARG A 414 21.73 -24.37 -2.35
N LEU A 415 21.93 -23.05 -2.23
CA LEU A 415 23.26 -22.46 -2.04
C LEU A 415 23.89 -22.94 -0.72
N ASN A 416 23.15 -22.86 0.38
CA ASN A 416 23.60 -23.30 1.68
C ASN A 416 24.04 -24.77 1.66
N ILE A 417 23.25 -25.66 1.08
CA ILE A 417 23.58 -27.08 0.95
C ILE A 417 24.78 -27.29 0.01
N SER A 418 24.88 -26.53 -1.08
CA SER A 418 26.03 -26.64 -1.98
C SER A 418 27.35 -26.20 -1.36
N LEU A 419 27.30 -25.22 -0.46
CA LEU A 419 28.45 -24.77 0.32
C LEU A 419 28.94 -25.85 1.29
N LEU A 420 28.02 -26.63 1.90
CA LEU A 420 28.40 -27.78 2.72
C LEU A 420 29.19 -28.83 1.93
N GLY A 421 28.87 -29.03 0.65
CA GLY A 421 29.59 -29.96 -0.21
C GLY A 421 31.04 -29.56 -0.52
N ALA A 422 31.48 -28.36 -0.14
CA ALA A 422 32.87 -27.93 -0.22
C ALA A 422 33.76 -28.49 0.94
N PHE A 423 33.11 -29.05 1.94
CA PHE A 423 33.82 -29.63 3.12
C PHE A 423 33.76 -31.15 3.05
N ASP A 424 34.90 -31.82 2.98
CA ASP A 424 34.99 -33.29 2.87
C ASP A 424 34.31 -34.04 4.02
N ASN A 425 34.34 -33.50 5.24
CA ASN A 425 33.71 -34.09 6.42
C ASN A 425 32.17 -34.07 6.37
N MET A 426 31.55 -33.32 5.44
CA MET A 426 30.08 -33.21 5.30
C MET A 426 29.46 -34.28 4.43
N ASN A 427 30.23 -35.16 3.81
CA ASN A 427 29.69 -36.26 3.00
C ASN A 427 29.27 -37.49 3.85
N ASN A 428 28.84 -37.26 5.10
CA ASN A 428 28.40 -38.33 6.00
C ASN A 428 26.85 -38.36 6.03
N PRO A 429 26.20 -39.44 5.53
CA PRO A 429 24.71 -39.51 5.47
C PRO A 429 24.03 -39.40 6.85
N LYS A 430 24.73 -39.83 7.92
CA LYS A 430 24.17 -39.76 9.29
C LYS A 430 23.92 -38.33 9.77
N LEU A 431 24.70 -37.34 9.30
CA LEU A 431 24.51 -35.94 9.64
C LEU A 431 23.16 -35.37 9.09
N TYR A 432 22.66 -35.98 8.03
CA TYR A 432 21.42 -35.59 7.33
C TYR A 432 20.24 -36.50 7.65
N MET A 433 20.40 -37.38 8.65
CA MET A 433 19.42 -38.41 9.04
C MET A 433 18.98 -39.31 7.87
N LEU A 434 19.89 -39.55 6.92
CA LEU A 434 19.67 -40.43 5.77
C LEU A 434 19.89 -41.88 6.18
N LYS A 435 18.89 -42.76 5.93
CA LYS A 435 18.97 -44.22 6.13
C LYS A 435 18.81 -44.90 4.80
N ARG A 436 19.68 -45.88 4.49
CA ARG A 436 19.46 -46.80 3.34
C ARG A 436 18.32 -47.79 3.64
N SER A 437 17.62 -48.21 2.65
CA SER A 437 16.62 -49.29 2.80
C SER A 437 17.33 -50.60 3.08
N ASP A 438 16.89 -51.32 4.11
CA ASP A 438 17.44 -52.63 4.50
C ASP A 438 17.22 -53.73 3.43
N LYS A 439 16.69 -53.44 2.23
CA LYS A 439 16.43 -54.39 1.16
C LYS A 439 17.66 -54.83 0.35
N GLU A 440 18.84 -54.22 0.57
CA GLU A 440 20.10 -54.63 -0.07
C GLU A 440 21.03 -55.44 0.86
N ALA A 441 20.57 -55.84 2.03
CA ALA A 441 21.33 -56.66 2.99
C ALA A 441 20.86 -58.13 3.01
N ALA A 442 20.11 -58.57 1.98
CA ALA A 442 19.70 -59.98 1.83
C ALA A 442 20.10 -60.53 0.48
#